data_bb3b49956562892e83473f03ebecb80d
#
_entry.id   bb3b49956562892e83473f03ebecb80d
#
_cell.length_a   1.000
_cell.length_b   1.000
_cell.length_c   1.000
_cell.angle_alpha   90.00
_cell.angle_beta   90.00
_cell.angle_gamma   90.00
#
_symmetry.space_group_name_H-M   'P 1'
#
loop_
_entity.id
_entity.type
_entity.pdbx_description
1 polymer ?
#
loop_
_entity_poly.entity_id
_entity_poly.type
_entity_poly.pdbx_seq_one_letter_code
_entity_poly.pdbx_strand_id
1 'polypeptide(L)'
;MEDMLNSEGEVATRSLPAFRSIARELEQQVLSGALPVGSTLPSETSLANRFSVSRSTIREAIRLLEQIGIIRRAEGRNKLRITMPRAEDISARIKTAFLLQETTFEQLWEVLTAIEPMCAAIAATKSTPEDLEQIEDNLRRTETAHAAGDDLVALDVEFHNLVAAATGNDALQLSRETVGELFYPAFTQVMARLNAGERLILAHRKIFDAISARDRSEARGWMERHIGDFQRGCDLANLDFDAPITGPMSEIL
;
A
#
# COMPACT_ATOMS: atom_id res chain seq x y z
N MET A 1 -61.16 -16.43 -23.15
CA MET A 1 -59.84 -17.00 -23.05
C MET A 1 -58.87 -15.93 -23.56
N GLU A 2 -58.87 -14.82 -22.89
CA GLU A 2 -58.05 -13.61 -23.11
C GLU A 2 -58.13 -12.86 -21.80
N ASP A 3 -57.08 -12.94 -21.02
CA ASP A 3 -56.76 -12.01 -19.93
C ASP A 3 -55.71 -12.64 -19.01
N MET A 4 -54.48 -12.69 -19.49
CA MET A 4 -53.31 -12.93 -18.63
C MET A 4 -52.03 -12.54 -19.35
N LEU A 5 -51.78 -11.27 -19.56
CA LEU A 5 -50.46 -10.73 -19.89
C LEU A 5 -50.49 -9.22 -19.62
N ASN A 6 -50.13 -8.82 -18.39
CA ASN A 6 -49.50 -7.54 -18.11
C ASN A 6 -49.09 -7.48 -16.62
N SER A 7 -47.93 -8.03 -16.32
CA SER A 7 -47.18 -7.61 -15.15
C SER A 7 -45.71 -7.45 -15.57
N GLU A 8 -45.47 -6.44 -16.42
CA GLU A 8 -44.11 -5.89 -16.56
C GLU A 8 -43.73 -5.30 -15.23
N GLY A 9 -42.91 -6.07 -14.48
CA GLY A 9 -42.29 -5.63 -13.25
C GLY A 9 -41.34 -4.49 -13.55
N GLU A 10 -41.82 -3.26 -13.33
CA GLU A 10 -41.00 -2.06 -13.22
C GLU A 10 -39.94 -2.32 -12.15
N VAL A 11 -38.72 -2.68 -12.56
CA VAL A 11 -37.53 -2.67 -11.71
C VAL A 11 -37.31 -1.20 -11.34
N ALA A 12 -37.97 -0.78 -10.26
CA ALA A 12 -37.71 0.52 -9.66
C ALA A 12 -36.21 0.67 -9.48
N THR A 13 -35.57 1.46 -10.32
CA THR A 13 -34.19 1.90 -10.15
C THR A 13 -34.14 2.63 -8.81
N ARG A 14 -33.78 1.91 -7.74
CA ARG A 14 -33.58 2.50 -6.42
C ARG A 14 -32.53 3.61 -6.56
N SER A 15 -32.98 4.86 -6.53
CA SER A 15 -32.08 6.00 -6.51
C SER A 15 -31.12 5.81 -5.33
N LEU A 16 -29.83 6.02 -5.59
CA LEU A 16 -28.82 5.93 -4.54
C LEU A 16 -29.19 6.88 -3.38
N PRO A 17 -29.02 6.47 -2.11
CA PRO A 17 -29.22 7.38 -0.99
C PRO A 17 -28.45 8.69 -1.20
N ALA A 18 -29.04 9.82 -0.86
CA ALA A 18 -28.49 11.16 -1.12
C ALA A 18 -27.03 11.31 -0.68
N PHE A 19 -26.65 10.75 0.47
CA PHE A 19 -25.26 10.81 0.95
C PHE A 19 -24.25 10.10 0.03
N ARG A 20 -24.67 9.00 -0.64
CA ARG A 20 -23.79 8.30 -1.60
C ARG A 20 -23.62 9.08 -2.89
N SER A 21 -24.68 9.74 -3.35
CA SER A 21 -24.61 10.61 -4.55
C SER A 21 -23.70 11.82 -4.29
N ILE A 22 -23.81 12.41 -3.09
CA ILE A 22 -22.97 13.53 -2.66
C ILE A 22 -21.50 13.10 -2.52
N ALA A 23 -21.24 11.96 -1.88
CA ALA A 23 -19.89 11.42 -1.76
C ALA A 23 -19.26 11.21 -3.14
N ARG A 24 -19.98 10.60 -4.07
CA ARG A 24 -19.52 10.41 -5.47
C ARG A 24 -19.25 11.73 -6.19
N GLU A 25 -20.10 12.75 -6.00
CA GLU A 25 -19.89 14.05 -6.63
C GLU A 25 -18.64 14.75 -6.06
N LEU A 26 -18.44 14.71 -4.74
CA LEU A 26 -17.22 15.25 -4.11
C LEU A 26 -15.97 14.49 -4.57
N GLU A 27 -16.03 13.17 -4.65
CA GLU A 27 -14.96 12.34 -5.21
C GLU A 27 -14.61 12.74 -6.65
N GLN A 28 -15.60 12.92 -7.50
CA GLN A 28 -15.40 13.40 -8.87
C GLN A 28 -14.75 14.79 -8.91
N GLN A 29 -15.09 15.70 -7.99
CA GLN A 29 -14.45 17.01 -7.88
C GLN A 29 -12.98 16.89 -7.47
N VAL A 30 -12.62 15.92 -6.62
CA VAL A 30 -11.22 15.63 -6.28
C VAL A 30 -10.48 15.06 -7.49
N LEU A 31 -11.04 14.04 -8.15
CA LEU A 31 -10.43 13.39 -9.32
C LEU A 31 -10.24 14.35 -10.50
N SER A 32 -11.16 15.30 -10.69
CA SER A 32 -11.07 16.32 -11.74
C SER A 32 -10.14 17.49 -11.37
N GLY A 33 -9.62 17.54 -10.13
CA GLY A 33 -8.81 18.65 -9.63
C GLY A 33 -9.61 19.91 -9.23
N ALA A 34 -10.95 19.87 -9.33
CA ALA A 34 -11.80 20.99 -8.86
C ALA A 34 -11.70 21.20 -7.33
N LEU A 35 -11.41 20.11 -6.59
CA LEU A 35 -11.01 20.12 -5.18
C LEU A 35 -9.58 19.55 -5.11
N PRO A 36 -8.55 20.40 -5.14
CA PRO A 36 -7.16 19.91 -5.17
C PRO A 36 -6.75 19.20 -3.88
N VAL A 37 -5.88 18.19 -4.01
CA VAL A 37 -5.21 17.55 -2.86
C VAL A 37 -4.49 18.62 -2.03
N GLY A 38 -4.57 18.50 -0.70
CA GLY A 38 -4.04 19.49 0.25
C GLY A 38 -4.98 20.65 0.56
N SER A 39 -6.04 20.88 -0.24
CA SER A 39 -7.03 21.91 0.02
C SER A 39 -7.97 21.54 1.19
N THR A 40 -8.62 22.54 1.75
CA THR A 40 -9.61 22.35 2.82
C THR A 40 -10.99 22.12 2.20
N LEU A 41 -11.68 21.07 2.64
CA LEU A 41 -13.07 20.83 2.27
C LEU A 41 -13.96 21.96 2.83
N PRO A 42 -14.97 22.46 2.07
CA PRO A 42 -15.95 23.40 2.59
C PRO A 42 -16.65 22.85 3.84
N SER A 43 -17.11 23.76 4.72
CA SER A 43 -17.76 23.34 5.97
C SER A 43 -19.02 22.50 5.73
N GLU A 44 -19.35 21.60 6.69
CA GLU A 44 -20.58 20.80 6.63
C GLU A 44 -21.83 21.66 6.37
N THR A 45 -21.88 22.85 6.97
CA THR A 45 -23.00 23.80 6.76
C THR A 45 -23.03 24.34 5.34
N SER A 46 -21.87 24.69 4.78
CA SER A 46 -21.74 25.16 3.41
C SER A 46 -22.16 24.08 2.40
N LEU A 47 -21.70 22.84 2.63
CA LEU A 47 -22.06 21.69 1.80
C LEU A 47 -23.56 21.35 1.92
N ALA A 48 -24.14 21.39 3.12
CA ALA A 48 -25.57 21.16 3.35
C ALA A 48 -26.44 22.16 2.57
N ASN A 49 -26.05 23.43 2.57
CA ASN A 49 -26.74 24.47 1.79
C ASN A 49 -26.55 24.23 0.28
N ARG A 50 -25.34 23.93 -0.18
CA ARG A 50 -25.02 23.70 -1.61
C ARG A 50 -25.82 22.53 -2.18
N PHE A 51 -25.92 21.43 -1.43
CA PHE A 51 -26.62 20.20 -1.86
C PHE A 51 -28.10 20.18 -1.46
N SER A 52 -28.60 21.19 -0.75
CA SER A 52 -29.97 21.27 -0.25
C SER A 52 -30.40 20.05 0.58
N VAL A 53 -29.51 19.57 1.44
CA VAL A 53 -29.69 18.40 2.33
C VAL A 53 -29.41 18.74 3.78
N SER A 54 -29.73 17.81 4.67
CA SER A 54 -29.40 17.94 6.10
C SER A 54 -27.88 17.80 6.35
N ARG A 55 -27.41 18.42 7.43
CA ARG A 55 -26.01 18.26 7.88
C ARG A 55 -25.66 16.81 8.23
N SER A 56 -26.63 16.01 8.68
CA SER A 56 -26.42 14.58 8.93
C SER A 56 -26.14 13.82 7.63
N THR A 57 -26.82 14.15 6.53
CA THR A 57 -26.56 13.57 5.21
C THR A 57 -25.15 13.90 4.71
N ILE A 58 -24.69 15.15 4.93
CA ILE A 58 -23.32 15.54 4.59
C ILE A 58 -22.29 14.77 5.43
N ARG A 59 -22.54 14.61 6.73
CA ARG A 59 -21.63 13.82 7.59
C ARG A 59 -21.48 12.39 7.13
N GLU A 60 -22.57 11.74 6.72
CA GLU A 60 -22.49 10.39 6.16
C GLU A 60 -21.71 10.37 4.84
N ALA A 61 -21.87 11.35 3.96
CA ALA A 61 -21.07 11.48 2.74
C ALA A 61 -19.56 11.66 3.07
N ILE A 62 -19.24 12.52 4.03
CA ILE A 62 -17.86 12.75 4.49
C ILE A 62 -17.26 11.47 5.08
N ARG A 63 -18.02 10.71 5.90
CA ARG A 63 -17.54 9.44 6.45
C ARG A 63 -17.15 8.43 5.37
N LEU A 64 -17.92 8.35 4.27
CA LEU A 64 -17.54 7.50 3.14
C LEU A 64 -16.22 7.92 2.51
N LEU A 65 -15.99 9.23 2.36
CA LEU A 65 -14.76 9.77 1.80
C LEU A 65 -13.57 9.65 2.77
N GLU A 66 -13.80 9.75 4.09
CA GLU A 66 -12.80 9.44 5.12
C GLU A 66 -12.40 7.95 5.08
N GLN A 67 -13.36 7.04 4.91
CA GLN A 67 -13.11 5.59 4.81
C GLN A 67 -12.26 5.18 3.60
N ILE A 68 -12.32 5.94 2.51
CA ILE A 68 -11.49 5.69 1.31
C ILE A 68 -10.22 6.53 1.29
N GLY A 69 -9.96 7.31 2.36
CA GLY A 69 -8.73 8.09 2.52
C GLY A 69 -8.65 9.36 1.69
N ILE A 70 -9.70 9.74 0.94
CA ILE A 70 -9.74 10.98 0.14
C ILE A 70 -9.88 12.22 1.02
N ILE A 71 -10.43 12.08 2.21
CA ILE A 71 -10.57 13.15 3.19
C ILE A 71 -9.97 12.70 4.52
N ARG A 72 -9.24 13.59 5.20
CA ARG A 72 -8.73 13.36 6.56
C ARG A 72 -8.92 14.61 7.41
N ARG A 73 -9.06 14.41 8.73
CA ARG A 73 -9.07 15.50 9.70
C ARG A 73 -7.64 16.00 9.89
N ALA A 74 -7.45 17.32 9.79
CA ALA A 74 -6.16 17.94 10.10
C ALA A 74 -5.93 17.89 11.62
N GLU A 75 -4.73 17.51 12.03
CA GLU A 75 -4.34 17.49 13.44
C GLU A 75 -4.58 18.87 14.11
N GLY A 76 -5.18 18.86 15.29
CA GLY A 76 -5.44 20.06 16.09
C GLY A 76 -6.48 21.04 15.54
N ARG A 77 -7.15 20.73 14.43
CA ARG A 77 -8.19 21.58 13.83
C ARG A 77 -9.38 20.75 13.33
N ASN A 78 -10.59 21.21 13.61
CA ASN A 78 -11.83 20.58 13.09
C ASN A 78 -12.03 20.77 11.56
N LYS A 79 -10.94 20.91 10.82
CA LYS A 79 -10.96 21.12 9.36
C LYS A 79 -10.64 19.82 8.64
N LEU A 80 -11.48 19.48 7.69
CA LEU A 80 -11.29 18.36 6.78
C LEU A 80 -10.41 18.81 5.61
N ARG A 81 -9.40 18.02 5.27
CA ARG A 81 -8.52 18.23 4.12
C ARG A 81 -8.70 17.15 3.08
N ILE A 82 -8.56 17.53 1.83
CA ILE A 82 -8.45 16.57 0.72
C ILE A 82 -7.05 15.96 0.77
N THR A 83 -6.99 14.63 0.73
CA THR A 83 -5.74 13.87 0.83
C THR A 83 -5.66 12.81 -0.28
N MET A 84 -4.45 12.35 -0.56
CA MET A 84 -4.27 11.08 -1.29
C MET A 84 -4.58 9.93 -0.35
N PRO A 85 -5.28 8.86 -0.81
CA PRO A 85 -5.33 7.60 -0.07
C PRO A 85 -3.91 7.10 0.19
N ARG A 86 -3.65 6.63 1.40
CA ARG A 86 -2.36 6.01 1.73
C ARG A 86 -2.35 4.54 1.30
N ALA A 87 -1.17 3.98 1.15
CA ALA A 87 -1.03 2.55 0.87
C ALA A 87 -1.80 1.69 1.90
N GLU A 88 -1.75 2.06 3.19
CA GLU A 88 -2.46 1.37 4.28
C GLU A 88 -3.99 1.34 4.08
N ASP A 89 -4.59 2.44 3.55
CA ASP A 89 -6.05 2.51 3.29
C ASP A 89 -6.46 1.56 2.15
N ILE A 90 -5.55 1.32 1.21
CA ILE A 90 -5.74 0.47 0.04
C ILE A 90 -5.43 -0.99 0.42
N SER A 91 -4.29 -1.23 1.08
CA SER A 91 -3.82 -2.55 1.50
C SER A 91 -4.85 -3.29 2.35
N ALA A 92 -5.53 -2.59 3.28
CA ALA A 92 -6.55 -3.20 4.13
C ALA A 92 -7.70 -3.85 3.32
N ARG A 93 -8.10 -3.23 2.21
CA ARG A 93 -9.16 -3.76 1.34
C ARG A 93 -8.67 -4.88 0.45
N ILE A 94 -7.47 -4.73 -0.11
CA ILE A 94 -6.84 -5.76 -0.92
C ILE A 94 -6.54 -6.99 -0.06
N LYS A 95 -6.04 -6.80 1.16
CA LYS A 95 -5.84 -7.86 2.15
C LYS A 95 -7.12 -8.64 2.39
N THR A 96 -8.24 -7.96 2.64
CA THR A 96 -9.53 -8.61 2.81
C THR A 96 -9.90 -9.46 1.59
N ALA A 97 -9.70 -8.93 0.37
CA ALA A 97 -9.97 -9.68 -0.86
C ALA A 97 -9.06 -10.92 -0.99
N PHE A 98 -7.77 -10.78 -0.73
CA PHE A 98 -6.82 -11.88 -0.79
C PHE A 98 -7.11 -12.96 0.27
N LEU A 99 -7.47 -12.58 1.50
CA LEU A 99 -7.90 -13.52 2.54
C LEU A 99 -9.13 -14.31 2.14
N LEU A 100 -10.14 -13.65 1.53
CA LEU A 100 -11.35 -14.32 1.05
C LEU A 100 -11.10 -15.21 -0.18
N GLN A 101 -10.04 -14.95 -0.95
CA GLN A 101 -9.61 -15.77 -2.09
C GLN A 101 -8.62 -16.87 -1.69
N GLU A 102 -8.29 -16.97 -0.41
CA GLU A 102 -7.27 -17.91 0.08
C GLU A 102 -5.93 -17.77 -0.66
N THR A 103 -5.57 -16.51 -1.03
CA THR A 103 -4.31 -16.20 -1.70
C THR A 103 -3.13 -16.71 -0.88
N THR A 104 -2.17 -17.40 -1.54
CA THR A 104 -1.00 -17.99 -0.87
C THR A 104 0.19 -17.03 -0.81
N PHE A 105 1.18 -17.33 0.04
CA PHE A 105 2.45 -16.62 0.04
C PHE A 105 3.18 -16.75 -1.30
N GLU A 106 3.09 -17.91 -1.97
CA GLU A 106 3.69 -18.10 -3.29
C GLU A 106 3.14 -17.10 -4.31
N GLN A 107 1.82 -16.92 -4.36
CA GLN A 107 1.19 -15.97 -5.29
C GLN A 107 1.61 -14.52 -5.03
N LEU A 108 1.75 -14.11 -3.77
CA LEU A 108 2.29 -12.79 -3.44
C LEU A 108 3.77 -12.67 -3.83
N TRP A 109 4.52 -13.74 -3.63
CA TRP A 109 5.93 -13.84 -3.99
C TRP A 109 6.16 -13.66 -5.49
N GLU A 110 5.36 -14.31 -6.33
CA GLU A 110 5.40 -14.11 -7.78
C GLU A 110 5.26 -12.64 -8.18
N VAL A 111 4.38 -11.90 -7.51
CA VAL A 111 4.22 -10.46 -7.73
C VAL A 111 5.46 -9.68 -7.33
N LEU A 112 6.04 -9.94 -6.15
CA LEU A 112 7.23 -9.25 -5.67
C LEU A 112 8.45 -9.52 -6.57
N THR A 113 8.64 -10.77 -6.99
CA THR A 113 9.74 -11.13 -7.91
C THR A 113 9.64 -10.45 -9.27
N ALA A 114 8.43 -10.14 -9.72
CA ALA A 114 8.21 -9.39 -10.95
C ALA A 114 8.45 -7.88 -10.78
N ILE A 115 8.09 -7.30 -9.64
CA ILE A 115 8.09 -5.85 -9.42
C ILE A 115 9.43 -5.35 -8.88
N GLU A 116 10.00 -5.97 -7.86
CA GLU A 116 11.12 -5.39 -7.11
C GLU A 116 12.42 -5.28 -7.91
N PRO A 117 12.84 -6.29 -8.70
CA PRO A 117 14.01 -6.12 -9.57
C PRO A 117 13.83 -5.02 -10.61
N MET A 118 12.60 -4.81 -11.09
CA MET A 118 12.28 -3.73 -12.00
C MET A 118 12.36 -2.37 -11.29
N CYS A 119 11.89 -2.28 -10.05
CA CYS A 119 12.02 -1.06 -9.24
C CYS A 119 13.50 -0.68 -9.06
N ALA A 120 14.35 -1.62 -8.65
CA ALA A 120 15.80 -1.38 -8.50
C ALA A 120 16.45 -0.92 -9.82
N ALA A 121 16.11 -1.58 -10.94
CA ALA A 121 16.61 -1.20 -12.26
C ALA A 121 16.18 0.21 -12.69
N ILE A 122 14.96 0.61 -12.39
CA ILE A 122 14.45 1.95 -12.73
C ILE A 122 15.04 2.99 -11.78
N ALA A 123 15.11 2.70 -10.47
CA ALA A 123 15.73 3.56 -9.47
C ALA A 123 17.17 3.90 -9.85
N ALA A 124 17.96 2.95 -10.35
CA ALA A 124 19.31 3.19 -10.85
C ALA A 124 19.37 4.25 -11.96
N THR A 125 18.30 4.46 -12.72
CA THR A 125 18.27 5.46 -13.79
C THR A 125 17.59 6.77 -13.42
N LYS A 126 16.70 6.77 -12.42
CA LYS A 126 15.81 7.90 -12.12
C LYS A 126 15.98 8.51 -10.74
N SER A 127 16.59 7.80 -9.78
CA SER A 127 16.72 8.30 -8.42
C SER A 127 17.35 9.69 -8.35
N THR A 128 16.79 10.56 -7.55
CA THR A 128 17.32 11.88 -7.21
C THR A 128 18.40 11.77 -6.13
N PRO A 129 19.20 12.83 -5.89
CA PRO A 129 20.10 12.87 -4.75
C PRO A 129 19.38 12.66 -3.41
N GLU A 130 18.16 13.19 -3.27
CA GLU A 130 17.31 13.08 -2.10
C GLU A 130 16.86 11.63 -1.87
N ASP A 131 16.50 10.90 -2.95
CA ASP A 131 16.16 9.47 -2.85
C ASP A 131 17.36 8.66 -2.36
N LEU A 132 18.54 8.93 -2.89
CA LEU A 132 19.77 8.25 -2.47
C LEU A 132 20.11 8.51 -1.01
N GLU A 133 19.93 9.74 -0.53
CA GLU A 133 20.14 10.10 0.87
C GLU A 133 19.17 9.33 1.79
N GLN A 134 17.90 9.20 1.41
CA GLN A 134 16.90 8.46 2.18
C GLN A 134 17.22 6.96 2.25
N ILE A 135 17.62 6.35 1.13
CA ILE A 135 18.03 4.94 1.10
C ILE A 135 19.28 4.72 1.96
N GLU A 136 20.27 5.60 1.88
CA GLU A 136 21.50 5.51 2.69
C GLU A 136 21.21 5.70 4.18
N ASP A 137 20.28 6.61 4.54
CA ASP A 137 19.85 6.77 5.93
C ASP A 137 19.18 5.51 6.46
N ASN A 138 18.31 4.88 5.69
CA ASN A 138 17.70 3.60 6.05
C ASN A 138 18.79 2.54 6.30
N LEU A 139 19.80 2.42 5.43
CA LEU A 139 20.90 1.48 5.60
C LEU A 139 21.67 1.71 6.91
N ARG A 140 21.99 2.95 7.25
CA ARG A 140 22.66 3.30 8.53
C ARG A 140 21.83 2.91 9.74
N ARG A 141 20.50 3.16 9.69
CA ARG A 141 19.59 2.77 10.76
C ARG A 141 19.50 1.24 10.89
N THR A 142 19.48 0.53 9.77
CA THR A 142 19.47 -0.93 9.74
C THR A 142 20.74 -1.52 10.35
N GLU A 143 21.92 -0.99 10.01
CA GLU A 143 23.21 -1.38 10.59
C GLU A 143 23.24 -1.13 12.11
N THR A 144 22.72 0.01 12.55
CA THR A 144 22.65 0.36 13.99
C THR A 144 21.70 -0.55 14.75
N ALA A 145 20.50 -0.81 14.21
CA ALA A 145 19.53 -1.71 14.81
C ALA A 145 20.05 -3.15 14.88
N HIS A 146 20.73 -3.62 13.83
CA HIS A 146 21.37 -4.93 13.84
C HIS A 146 22.44 -5.06 14.94
N ALA A 147 23.30 -4.06 15.09
CA ALA A 147 24.33 -4.04 16.12
C ALA A 147 23.72 -4.01 17.55
N ALA A 148 22.54 -3.43 17.72
CA ALA A 148 21.79 -3.42 18.98
C ALA A 148 21.01 -4.74 19.23
N GLY A 149 20.86 -5.60 18.23
CA GLY A 149 20.04 -6.81 18.30
C GLY A 149 18.55 -6.54 18.17
N ASP A 150 18.18 -5.40 17.59
CA ASP A 150 16.79 -5.01 17.36
C ASP A 150 16.18 -5.73 16.15
N ASP A 151 14.85 -5.70 16.04
CA ASP A 151 14.11 -6.22 14.88
C ASP A 151 14.35 -5.35 13.63
N LEU A 152 14.71 -5.99 12.52
CA LEU A 152 15.03 -5.33 11.26
C LEU A 152 13.87 -5.28 10.26
N VAL A 153 12.74 -5.95 10.55
CA VAL A 153 11.67 -6.18 9.59
C VAL A 153 11.06 -4.86 9.09
N ALA A 154 10.80 -3.92 9.98
CA ALA A 154 10.26 -2.61 9.59
C ALA A 154 11.23 -1.81 8.71
N LEU A 155 12.53 -1.90 8.98
CA LEU A 155 13.57 -1.22 8.20
C LEU A 155 13.77 -1.87 6.83
N ASP A 156 13.62 -3.18 6.74
CA ASP A 156 13.63 -3.91 5.47
C ASP A 156 12.46 -3.48 4.57
N VAL A 157 11.25 -3.50 5.09
CA VAL A 157 10.06 -3.04 4.36
C VAL A 157 10.23 -1.59 3.90
N GLU A 158 10.78 -0.72 4.74
CA GLU A 158 11.07 0.67 4.39
C GLU A 158 12.11 0.77 3.27
N PHE A 159 13.20 -0.02 3.30
CA PHE A 159 14.21 -0.04 2.23
C PHE A 159 13.59 -0.31 0.87
N HIS A 160 12.79 -1.35 0.76
CA HIS A 160 12.12 -1.69 -0.47
C HIS A 160 11.11 -0.63 -0.93
N ASN A 161 10.40 0.03 0.01
CA ASN A 161 9.52 1.15 -0.30
C ASN A 161 10.30 2.35 -0.85
N LEU A 162 11.45 2.67 -0.27
CA LEU A 162 12.32 3.75 -0.74
C LEU A 162 12.87 3.46 -2.14
N VAL A 163 13.29 2.22 -2.43
CA VAL A 163 13.72 1.82 -3.78
C VAL A 163 12.57 1.94 -4.78
N ALA A 164 11.36 1.57 -4.40
CA ALA A 164 10.18 1.74 -5.27
C ALA A 164 9.83 3.21 -5.49
N ALA A 165 9.89 4.05 -4.46
CA ALA A 165 9.68 5.50 -4.56
C ALA A 165 10.72 6.17 -5.49
N ALA A 166 11.99 5.77 -5.40
CA ALA A 166 13.09 6.26 -6.25
C ALA A 166 12.90 5.95 -7.75
N THR A 167 11.91 5.15 -8.12
CA THR A 167 11.53 4.96 -9.53
C THR A 167 10.83 6.19 -10.12
N GLY A 168 10.26 7.08 -9.29
CA GLY A 168 9.38 8.15 -9.72
C GLY A 168 8.12 7.64 -10.43
N ASN A 169 7.68 6.41 -10.12
CA ASN A 169 6.49 5.78 -10.69
C ASN A 169 5.53 5.38 -9.55
N ASP A 170 4.55 6.24 -9.29
CA ASP A 170 3.57 6.04 -8.21
C ASP A 170 2.81 4.71 -8.31
N ALA A 171 2.59 4.21 -9.53
CA ALA A 171 1.89 2.94 -9.73
C ALA A 171 2.76 1.75 -9.27
N LEU A 172 4.07 1.75 -9.56
CA LEU A 172 4.99 0.74 -9.05
C LEU A 172 5.12 0.81 -7.54
N GLN A 173 5.30 2.02 -7.00
CA GLN A 173 5.39 2.24 -5.56
C GLN A 173 4.16 1.70 -4.83
N LEU A 174 2.95 2.13 -5.22
CA LEU A 174 1.71 1.72 -4.59
C LEU A 174 1.47 0.20 -4.70
N SER A 175 1.78 -0.40 -5.85
CA SER A 175 1.65 -1.84 -6.05
C SER A 175 2.59 -2.63 -5.14
N ARG A 176 3.86 -2.20 -5.04
CA ARG A 176 4.85 -2.84 -4.17
C ARG A 176 4.48 -2.71 -2.69
N GLU A 177 4.16 -1.50 -2.22
CA GLU A 177 3.78 -1.23 -0.84
C GLU A 177 2.61 -2.12 -0.41
N THR A 178 1.57 -2.19 -1.24
CA THR A 178 0.38 -2.98 -0.95
C THR A 178 0.68 -4.47 -0.78
N VAL A 179 1.49 -5.06 -1.66
CA VAL A 179 1.85 -6.48 -1.60
C VAL A 179 2.88 -6.74 -0.50
N GLY A 180 3.86 -5.85 -0.34
CA GLY A 180 4.91 -5.98 0.66
C GLY A 180 4.39 -6.02 2.10
N GLU A 181 3.37 -5.23 2.44
CA GLU A 181 2.73 -5.26 3.76
C GLU A 181 2.12 -6.63 4.10
N LEU A 182 1.67 -7.39 3.10
CA LEU A 182 1.08 -8.71 3.30
C LEU A 182 2.14 -9.79 3.56
N PHE A 183 3.38 -9.54 3.17
CA PHE A 183 4.52 -10.42 3.42
C PHE A 183 5.14 -10.25 4.81
N TYR A 184 4.83 -9.17 5.51
CA TYR A 184 5.42 -8.83 6.80
C TYR A 184 5.44 -9.99 7.83
N PRO A 185 4.34 -10.75 8.02
CA PRO A 185 4.33 -11.86 8.99
C PRO A 185 5.31 -12.99 8.64
N ALA A 186 5.44 -13.35 7.36
CA ALA A 186 6.37 -14.38 6.92
C ALA A 186 7.82 -13.93 7.11
N PHE A 187 8.11 -12.68 6.80
CA PHE A 187 9.44 -12.09 6.95
C PHE A 187 9.91 -12.09 8.42
N THR A 188 9.04 -11.71 9.35
CA THR A 188 9.34 -11.77 10.79
C THR A 188 9.76 -13.18 11.23
N GLN A 189 9.09 -14.22 10.74
CA GLN A 189 9.42 -15.61 11.08
C GLN A 189 10.79 -16.03 10.53
N VAL A 190 11.12 -15.66 9.28
CA VAL A 190 12.41 -15.97 8.66
C VAL A 190 13.54 -15.29 9.42
N MET A 191 13.40 -13.99 9.70
CA MET A 191 14.41 -13.21 10.43
C MET A 191 14.69 -13.79 11.82
N ALA A 192 13.65 -14.10 12.58
CA ALA A 192 13.76 -14.66 13.92
C ALA A 192 14.46 -16.04 13.95
N ARG A 193 14.22 -16.88 12.92
CA ARG A 193 14.76 -18.25 12.90
C ARG A 193 16.19 -18.36 12.36
N LEU A 194 16.57 -17.51 11.41
CA LEU A 194 17.81 -17.69 10.64
C LEU A 194 18.93 -16.69 10.97
N ASN A 195 18.68 -15.71 11.84
CA ASN A 195 19.63 -14.62 12.13
C ASN A 195 20.22 -14.00 10.85
N ALA A 196 19.35 -13.64 9.91
CA ALA A 196 19.72 -13.28 8.54
C ALA A 196 20.21 -11.82 8.39
N GLY A 197 20.36 -11.06 9.50
CA GLY A 197 20.62 -9.61 9.48
C GLY A 197 21.86 -9.20 8.68
N GLU A 198 23.00 -9.88 8.85
CA GLU A 198 24.24 -9.56 8.10
C GLU A 198 24.05 -9.74 6.57
N ARG A 199 23.35 -10.80 6.18
CA ARG A 199 23.10 -11.08 4.76
C ARG A 199 22.15 -10.06 4.16
N LEU A 200 21.13 -9.66 4.90
CA LEU A 200 20.18 -8.60 4.53
C LEU A 200 20.94 -7.28 4.30
N ILE A 201 21.73 -6.84 5.26
CA ILE A 201 22.52 -5.59 5.18
C ILE A 201 23.46 -5.63 3.98
N LEU A 202 24.16 -6.74 3.77
CA LEU A 202 25.07 -6.89 2.63
C LEU A 202 24.31 -6.74 1.29
N ALA A 203 23.17 -7.41 1.17
CA ALA A 203 22.35 -7.35 -0.06
C ALA A 203 21.83 -5.93 -0.31
N HIS A 204 21.27 -5.27 0.72
CA HIS A 204 20.78 -3.89 0.61
C HIS A 204 21.91 -2.92 0.24
N ARG A 205 23.10 -3.06 0.85
CA ARG A 205 24.27 -2.24 0.49
C ARG A 205 24.66 -2.41 -0.97
N LYS A 206 24.68 -3.64 -1.49
CA LYS A 206 24.97 -3.93 -2.89
C LYS A 206 23.93 -3.38 -3.86
N ILE A 207 22.65 -3.44 -3.48
CA ILE A 207 21.57 -2.81 -4.28
C ILE A 207 21.78 -1.29 -4.32
N PHE A 208 22.02 -0.67 -3.17
CA PHE A 208 22.26 0.76 -3.08
C PHE A 208 23.50 1.21 -3.86
N ASP A 209 24.61 0.49 -3.74
CA ASP A 209 25.85 0.78 -4.45
C ASP A 209 25.61 0.78 -5.98
N ALA A 210 24.84 -0.21 -6.48
CA ALA A 210 24.51 -0.30 -7.89
C ALA A 210 23.56 0.82 -8.34
N ILE A 211 22.56 1.19 -7.52
CA ILE A 211 21.65 2.32 -7.79
C ILE A 211 22.46 3.63 -7.83
N SER A 212 23.34 3.87 -6.88
CA SER A 212 24.21 5.06 -6.79
C SER A 212 25.18 5.15 -7.97
N ALA A 213 25.72 4.00 -8.39
CA ALA A 213 26.58 3.89 -9.56
C ALA A 213 25.83 3.99 -10.91
N ARG A 214 24.49 4.12 -10.87
CA ARG A 214 23.63 4.14 -12.07
C ARG A 214 23.73 2.84 -12.89
N ASP A 215 24.13 1.74 -12.30
CA ASP A 215 24.20 0.44 -12.95
C ASP A 215 22.86 -0.30 -12.81
N ARG A 216 22.05 -0.14 -13.86
CA ARG A 216 20.72 -0.74 -13.96
C ARG A 216 20.74 -2.27 -13.88
N SER A 217 21.75 -2.89 -14.52
CA SER A 217 21.83 -4.35 -14.61
C SER A 217 22.23 -4.95 -13.27
N GLU A 218 23.22 -4.34 -12.62
CA GLU A 218 23.71 -4.80 -11.32
C GLU A 218 22.66 -4.56 -10.21
N ALA A 219 21.97 -3.42 -10.22
CA ALA A 219 20.87 -3.13 -9.30
C ALA A 219 19.77 -4.19 -9.40
N ARG A 220 19.33 -4.49 -10.62
CA ARG A 220 18.39 -5.57 -10.89
C ARG A 220 18.87 -6.91 -10.38
N GLY A 221 20.08 -7.30 -10.74
CA GLY A 221 20.63 -8.61 -10.40
C GLY A 221 20.84 -8.80 -8.89
N TRP A 222 21.21 -7.74 -8.15
CA TRP A 222 21.31 -7.83 -6.70
C TRP A 222 19.92 -7.94 -6.05
N MET A 223 18.93 -7.22 -6.53
CA MET A 223 17.56 -7.36 -6.03
C MET A 223 17.01 -8.76 -6.30
N GLU A 224 17.22 -9.34 -7.50
CA GLU A 224 16.81 -10.72 -7.80
C GLU A 224 17.47 -11.73 -6.85
N ARG A 225 18.77 -11.57 -6.57
CA ARG A 225 19.48 -12.43 -5.62
C ARG A 225 18.96 -12.27 -4.19
N HIS A 226 18.73 -11.03 -3.76
CA HIS A 226 18.22 -10.72 -2.43
C HIS A 226 16.84 -11.36 -2.18
N ILE A 227 15.92 -11.18 -3.13
CA ILE A 227 14.60 -11.79 -3.05
C ILE A 227 14.69 -13.32 -3.08
N GLY A 228 15.52 -13.90 -3.97
CA GLY A 228 15.75 -15.35 -4.01
C GLY A 228 16.35 -15.92 -2.72
N ASP A 229 17.16 -15.13 -1.99
CA ASP A 229 17.66 -15.52 -0.66
C ASP A 229 16.55 -15.60 0.39
N PHE A 230 15.57 -14.72 0.30
CA PHE A 230 14.40 -14.77 1.19
C PHE A 230 13.59 -16.06 0.99
N GLN A 231 13.31 -16.47 -0.26
CA GLN A 231 12.63 -17.72 -0.54
C GLN A 231 13.36 -18.92 0.05
N ARG A 232 14.70 -18.99 -0.17
CA ARG A 232 15.53 -20.02 0.48
C ARG A 232 15.45 -19.95 2.01
N GLY A 233 15.33 -18.75 2.58
CA GLY A 233 15.12 -18.54 4.00
C GLY A 233 13.79 -19.12 4.48
N CYS A 234 12.72 -18.98 3.71
CA CYS A 234 11.42 -19.56 4.02
C CYS A 234 11.50 -21.12 4.01
N ASP A 235 12.15 -21.69 3.00
CA ASP A 235 12.36 -23.14 2.92
C ASP A 235 13.13 -23.68 4.14
N LEU A 236 14.22 -23.01 4.53
CA LEU A 236 15.01 -23.37 5.71
C LEU A 236 14.26 -23.19 7.02
N ALA A 237 13.34 -22.23 7.07
CA ALA A 237 12.48 -22.00 8.22
C ALA A 237 11.27 -22.94 8.25
N ASN A 238 11.12 -23.84 7.26
CA ASN A 238 9.96 -24.71 7.06
C ASN A 238 8.64 -23.92 7.04
N LEU A 239 8.62 -22.78 6.36
CA LEU A 239 7.40 -22.04 6.10
C LEU A 239 6.71 -22.65 4.89
N ASP A 240 5.42 -22.94 5.03
CA ASP A 240 4.60 -23.41 3.94
C ASP A 240 4.22 -22.25 3.01
N PHE A 241 4.87 -22.18 1.85
CA PHE A 241 4.63 -21.13 0.86
C PHE A 241 3.29 -21.28 0.14
N ASP A 242 2.77 -22.52 0.09
CA ASP A 242 1.45 -22.81 -0.47
C ASP A 242 0.32 -22.49 0.53
N ALA A 243 0.66 -22.21 1.79
CA ALA A 243 -0.33 -21.83 2.78
C ALA A 243 -0.98 -20.51 2.42
N PRO A 244 -2.31 -20.39 2.57
CA PRO A 244 -3.00 -19.12 2.47
C PRO A 244 -2.45 -18.11 3.46
N ILE A 245 -2.37 -16.83 3.03
CA ILE A 245 -2.06 -15.75 3.96
C ILE A 245 -3.14 -15.70 5.04
N THR A 246 -2.74 -15.63 6.28
CA THR A 246 -3.66 -15.53 7.42
C THR A 246 -3.78 -14.08 7.87
N GLY A 247 -4.88 -13.73 8.53
CA GLY A 247 -5.06 -12.44 9.22
C GLY A 247 -3.97 -12.23 10.28
N PRO A 248 -3.93 -11.09 10.97
CA PRO A 248 -2.90 -10.77 11.94
C PRO A 248 -2.77 -11.89 12.97
N MET A 249 -1.54 -12.32 13.22
CA MET A 249 -1.18 -13.43 14.13
C MET A 249 -1.62 -13.25 15.60
N SER A 250 -2.37 -12.20 15.92
CA SER A 250 -2.94 -11.98 17.25
C SER A 250 -4.09 -12.94 17.64
N GLU A 251 -4.50 -13.84 16.73
CA GLU A 251 -5.60 -14.78 16.97
C GLU A 251 -5.18 -16.27 16.91
N ILE A 252 -3.87 -16.56 16.84
CA ILE A 252 -3.35 -17.96 16.83
C ILE A 252 -2.40 -18.17 18.02
N LEU A 253 -2.81 -17.80 19.21
CA LEU A 253 -2.22 -18.24 20.48
C LEU A 253 -3.30 -18.59 21.48
#